data_e313d2ad4777d4bb6abf10d738f6ea6a
#
_entry.id   e313d2ad4777d4bb6abf10d738f6ea6a
#
_cell.length_a   1.000
_cell.length_b   1.000
_cell.length_c   1.000
_cell.angle_alpha   90.00
_cell.angle_beta   90.00
_cell.angle_gamma   90.00
#
_symmetry.space_group_name_H-M   'P 1'
#
loop_
_entity.id
_entity.type
_entity.pdbx_description
1 polymer ?
#
loop_
_entity_poly.entity_id
_entity_poly.type
_entity_poly.pdbx_seq_one_letter_code
_entity_poly.pdbx_strand_id
1 'polypeptide(L)'
;RDLHIEAHSIPTRRSSDLKACPMFVPLVEEGLLDDSVTDEMAARYLQELKEKYVDTLVLGCTHYPLLRGTIGRIMGDQVKLVNPAYETALELKDILAREKLLNPGDGNTEGKYRFYVSDLAENFRDFANSILPTEQLEAKKIEIEEY
;
A
#
# COMPACT_ATOMS: atom_id res chain seq x y z
N ARG A 1 -31.15 19.83 -13.09
CA ARG A 1 -31.57 19.87 -11.67
C ARG A 1 -30.84 18.82 -10.85
N ASP A 2 -30.74 17.65 -11.36
CA ASP A 2 -30.22 16.50 -10.63
C ASP A 2 -28.69 16.52 -10.53
N LEU A 3 -28.02 17.03 -11.54
CA LEU A 3 -26.55 17.26 -11.54
C LEU A 3 -26.10 18.18 -10.40
N HIS A 4 -26.96 19.12 -10.01
CA HIS A 4 -26.63 20.02 -8.93
C HIS A 4 -26.73 19.36 -7.55
N ILE A 5 -27.63 18.40 -7.40
CA ILE A 5 -27.79 17.61 -6.17
C ILE A 5 -26.66 16.60 -6.07
N GLU A 6 -26.31 15.92 -7.18
CA GLU A 6 -25.19 15.01 -7.23
C GLU A 6 -23.84 15.70 -6.95
N ALA A 7 -23.64 16.91 -7.49
CA ALA A 7 -22.47 17.70 -7.17
C ALA A 7 -22.37 18.03 -5.66
N HIS A 8 -23.49 18.08 -4.96
CA HIS A 8 -23.52 18.26 -3.51
C HIS A 8 -23.18 17.00 -2.72
N SER A 9 -23.32 15.84 -3.30
CA SER A 9 -22.99 14.54 -2.69
C SER A 9 -21.58 14.06 -3.01
N ILE A 10 -20.84 14.78 -3.87
CA ILE A 10 -19.47 14.36 -4.23
C ILE A 10 -18.55 14.44 -3.00
N PRO A 11 -17.82 13.37 -2.70
CA PRO A 11 -16.91 13.27 -1.55
C PRO A 11 -15.82 14.33 -1.48
N THR A 12 -15.51 15.03 -2.57
CA THR A 12 -14.53 16.13 -2.60
C THR A 12 -14.73 17.20 -1.54
N ARG A 13 -15.88 17.20 -0.87
CA ARG A 13 -16.14 18.08 0.26
C ARG A 13 -15.75 17.49 1.60
N ARG A 14 -15.30 16.27 1.63
CA ARG A 14 -14.97 15.54 2.85
C ARG A 14 -13.47 15.56 3.10
N SER A 15 -12.92 16.76 3.32
CA SER A 15 -11.55 16.87 3.84
C SER A 15 -11.36 16.18 5.21
N SER A 16 -12.47 15.88 5.87
CA SER A 16 -12.52 15.19 7.17
C SER A 16 -12.33 13.66 7.06
N ASP A 17 -12.35 13.11 5.87
CA ASP A 17 -12.19 11.67 5.66
C ASP A 17 -10.70 11.24 5.49
N LEU A 18 -9.78 12.17 5.62
CA LEU A 18 -8.35 11.88 5.65
C LEU A 18 -7.88 11.69 7.09
N LYS A 19 -7.22 10.55 7.34
CA LYS A 19 -6.63 10.25 8.64
C LYS A 19 -5.15 9.91 8.50
N ALA A 20 -4.29 10.75 9.06
CA ALA A 20 -2.87 10.45 9.19
C ALA A 20 -2.65 9.42 10.31
N CYS A 21 -1.82 8.41 10.02
CA CYS A 21 -1.45 7.36 10.97
C CYS A 21 0.08 7.27 11.08
N PRO A 22 0.74 8.26 11.70
CA PRO A 22 2.20 8.41 11.65
C PRO A 22 2.96 7.23 12.25
N MET A 23 2.41 6.53 13.23
CA MET A 23 3.05 5.37 13.84
C MET A 23 2.98 4.11 13.01
N PHE A 24 2.15 4.06 11.96
CA PHE A 24 2.06 2.85 11.13
C PHE A 24 3.35 2.56 10.37
N VAL A 25 4.07 3.58 9.92
CA VAL A 25 5.34 3.40 9.21
C VAL A 25 6.39 2.77 10.11
N PRO A 26 6.77 3.35 11.28
CA PRO A 26 7.76 2.71 12.15
C PRO A 26 7.34 1.32 12.64
N LEU A 27 6.06 1.08 12.93
CA LEU A 27 5.60 -0.26 13.34
C LEU A 27 5.80 -1.30 12.23
N VAL A 28 5.58 -0.92 10.98
CA VAL A 28 5.83 -1.80 9.83
C VAL A 28 7.33 -2.04 9.64
N GLU A 29 8.15 -1.02 9.75
CA GLU A 29 9.61 -1.12 9.58
C GLU A 29 10.26 -1.97 10.69
N GLU A 30 9.70 -1.98 11.88
CA GLU A 30 10.10 -2.87 12.98
C GLU A 30 9.51 -4.29 12.87
N GLY A 31 8.72 -4.56 11.83
CA GLY A 31 8.11 -5.88 11.62
C GLY A 31 6.93 -6.21 12.53
N LEU A 32 6.39 -5.23 13.26
CA LEU A 32 5.27 -5.41 14.20
C LEU A 32 3.92 -5.40 13.47
N LEU A 33 3.75 -6.32 12.49
CA LEU A 33 2.57 -6.33 11.61
C LEU A 33 1.31 -6.85 12.31
N ASP A 34 1.44 -7.91 13.12
CA ASP A 34 0.36 -8.57 13.87
C ASP A 34 0.64 -8.51 15.37
N ASP A 35 0.99 -7.34 15.88
CA ASP A 35 1.34 -7.09 17.27
C ASP A 35 0.25 -6.31 18.00
N SER A 36 0.11 -6.54 19.30
CA SER A 36 -0.89 -5.88 20.13
C SER A 36 -0.72 -4.36 20.18
N VAL A 37 0.51 -3.86 20.10
CA VAL A 37 0.80 -2.42 20.03
C VAL A 37 0.26 -1.84 18.72
N THR A 38 0.43 -2.57 17.63
CA THR A 38 -0.10 -2.16 16.31
C THR A 38 -1.62 -2.19 16.29
N ASP A 39 -2.24 -3.21 16.88
CA ASP A 39 -3.70 -3.28 17.04
C ASP A 39 -4.23 -2.09 17.85
N GLU A 40 -3.59 -1.75 18.97
CA GLU A 40 -3.98 -0.61 19.80
C GLU A 40 -3.85 0.72 19.05
N MET A 41 -2.72 0.95 18.39
CA MET A 41 -2.50 2.16 17.61
C MET A 41 -3.47 2.29 16.45
N ALA A 42 -3.74 1.18 15.75
CA ALA A 42 -4.71 1.16 14.66
C ALA A 42 -6.12 1.44 15.18
N ALA A 43 -6.53 0.85 16.29
CA ALA A 43 -7.83 1.14 16.90
C ALA A 43 -8.00 2.63 17.22
N ARG A 44 -6.96 3.25 17.80
CA ARG A 44 -6.97 4.70 18.12
C ARG A 44 -7.08 5.58 16.88
N TYR A 45 -6.33 5.28 15.82
CA TYR A 45 -6.34 6.08 14.60
C TYR A 45 -7.64 5.91 13.80
N LEU A 46 -8.16 4.69 13.72
CA LEU A 46 -9.29 4.37 12.86
C LEU A 46 -10.65 4.60 13.52
N GLN A 47 -10.68 4.85 14.85
CA GLN A 47 -11.93 5.09 15.57
C GLN A 47 -12.79 6.18 14.94
N GLU A 48 -12.19 7.31 14.56
CA GLU A 48 -12.88 8.41 13.92
C GLU A 48 -13.52 8.01 12.58
N LEU A 49 -12.83 7.20 11.77
CA LEU A 49 -13.35 6.72 10.49
C LEU A 49 -14.49 5.71 10.70
N LYS A 50 -14.38 4.88 11.73
CA LYS A 50 -15.45 3.96 12.14
C LYS A 50 -16.73 4.69 12.53
N GLU A 51 -16.60 5.75 13.33
CA GLU A 51 -17.72 6.59 13.76
C GLU A 51 -18.41 7.32 12.61
N LYS A 52 -17.68 7.56 11.51
CA LYS A 52 -18.22 8.14 10.27
C LYS A 52 -18.86 7.12 9.33
N TYR A 53 -18.84 5.83 9.70
CA TYR A 53 -19.43 4.75 8.91
C TYR A 53 -18.92 4.73 7.46
N VAL A 54 -17.61 4.87 7.28
CA VAL A 54 -17.00 4.75 5.94
C VAL A 54 -17.17 3.33 5.42
N ASP A 55 -17.50 3.19 4.15
CA ASP A 55 -17.68 1.90 3.48
C ASP A 55 -16.42 1.46 2.71
N THR A 56 -15.55 2.42 2.42
CA THR A 56 -14.32 2.19 1.66
C THR A 56 -13.16 2.96 2.29
N LEU A 57 -12.05 2.26 2.50
CA LEU A 57 -10.83 2.85 3.06
C LEU A 57 -9.66 2.62 2.11
N VAL A 58 -9.10 3.71 1.59
CA VAL A 58 -7.91 3.69 0.75
C VAL A 58 -6.66 3.72 1.63
N LEU A 59 -5.79 2.74 1.46
CA LEU A 59 -4.52 2.62 2.17
C LEU A 59 -3.46 3.48 1.48
N GLY A 60 -3.55 4.81 1.67
CA GLY A 60 -2.82 5.85 0.95
C GLY A 60 -1.36 6.03 1.38
N CYS A 61 -0.65 4.95 1.65
CA CYS A 61 0.78 4.94 1.99
C CYS A 61 1.37 3.60 1.54
N THR A 62 2.64 3.57 1.19
CA THR A 62 3.31 2.32 0.76
C THR A 62 3.39 1.27 1.86
N HIS A 63 3.39 1.67 3.12
CA HIS A 63 3.45 0.78 4.28
C HIS A 63 2.08 0.24 4.72
N TYR A 64 1.01 1.03 4.57
CA TYR A 64 -0.31 0.68 5.10
C TYR A 64 -0.90 -0.62 4.55
N PRO A 65 -0.67 -1.01 3.29
CA PRO A 65 -1.12 -2.31 2.79
C PRO A 65 -0.56 -3.51 3.55
N LEU A 66 0.61 -3.39 4.19
CA LEU A 66 1.21 -4.44 5.01
C LEU A 66 0.45 -4.64 6.33
N LEU A 67 -0.26 -3.63 6.80
CA LEU A 67 -1.16 -3.69 7.96
C LEU A 67 -2.61 -4.05 7.59
N ARG A 68 -2.85 -4.53 6.35
CA ARG A 68 -4.21 -4.84 5.87
C ARG A 68 -4.97 -5.76 6.81
N GLY A 69 -4.30 -6.77 7.37
CA GLY A 69 -4.90 -7.70 8.33
C GLY A 69 -5.41 -6.98 9.58
N THR A 70 -4.55 -6.23 10.22
CA THR A 70 -4.86 -5.42 11.42
C THR A 70 -5.94 -4.38 11.15
N ILE A 71 -5.79 -3.61 10.07
CA ILE A 71 -6.78 -2.59 9.68
C ILE A 71 -8.15 -3.24 9.41
N GLY A 72 -8.16 -4.38 8.71
CA GLY A 72 -9.40 -5.11 8.40
C GLY A 72 -10.11 -5.61 9.65
N ARG A 73 -9.38 -6.20 10.61
CA ARG A 73 -9.96 -6.64 11.89
C ARG A 73 -10.64 -5.48 12.63
N ILE A 74 -10.05 -4.30 12.61
CA ILE A 74 -10.56 -3.14 13.34
C ILE A 74 -11.73 -2.48 12.62
N MET A 75 -11.65 -2.32 11.31
CA MET A 75 -12.70 -1.69 10.52
C MET A 75 -13.91 -2.59 10.30
N GLY A 76 -13.68 -3.89 10.27
CA GLY A 76 -14.72 -4.91 10.04
C GLY A 76 -14.98 -5.20 8.56
N ASP A 77 -15.67 -6.32 8.31
CA ASP A 77 -15.85 -6.90 6.97
C ASP A 77 -16.71 -6.04 6.02
N GLN A 78 -17.44 -5.06 6.56
CA GLN A 78 -18.28 -4.16 5.77
C GLN A 78 -17.47 -3.04 5.10
N VAL A 79 -16.20 -2.85 5.49
CA VAL A 79 -15.34 -1.80 4.95
C VAL A 79 -14.41 -2.39 3.89
N LYS A 80 -14.55 -1.90 2.66
CA LYS A 80 -13.66 -2.29 1.55
C LYS A 80 -12.30 -1.62 1.72
N LEU A 81 -11.25 -2.41 1.90
CA LEU A 81 -9.86 -1.92 1.91
C LEU A 81 -9.30 -1.91 0.48
N VAL A 82 -8.86 -0.74 0.03
CA VAL A 82 -8.26 -0.53 -1.29
C VAL A 82 -6.75 -0.33 -1.14
N ASN A 83 -5.98 -1.17 -1.82
CA ASN A 83 -4.53 -1.02 -1.96
C ASN A 83 -4.21 -0.32 -3.28
N PRO A 84 -3.84 0.98 -3.29
CA PRO A 84 -3.59 1.72 -4.52
C PRO A 84 -2.47 1.14 -5.37
N ALA A 85 -1.44 0.56 -4.76
CA ALA A 85 -0.32 -0.05 -5.48
C ALA A 85 -0.80 -1.27 -6.29
N TYR A 86 -1.63 -2.11 -5.69
CA TYR A 86 -2.21 -3.28 -6.36
C TYR A 86 -3.13 -2.87 -7.53
N GLU A 87 -4.03 -1.91 -7.30
CA GLU A 87 -4.95 -1.42 -8.35
C GLU A 87 -4.16 -0.78 -9.51
N THR A 88 -3.10 0.00 -9.20
CA THR A 88 -2.23 0.58 -10.21
C THR A 88 -1.48 -0.48 -11.03
N ALA A 89 -1.01 -1.55 -10.38
CA ALA A 89 -0.33 -2.64 -11.06
C ALA A 89 -1.27 -3.40 -12.01
N LEU A 90 -2.53 -3.61 -11.61
CA LEU A 90 -3.56 -4.20 -12.48
C LEU A 90 -3.83 -3.32 -13.70
N GLU A 91 -4.05 -2.02 -13.50
CA GLU A 91 -4.27 -1.08 -14.60
C GLU A 91 -3.07 -1.02 -15.55
N LEU A 92 -1.85 -0.99 -15.02
CA LEU A 92 -0.64 -1.04 -15.83
C LEU A 92 -0.57 -2.31 -16.68
N LYS A 93 -0.89 -3.46 -16.09
CA LYS A 93 -0.95 -4.73 -16.84
C LYS A 93 -1.94 -4.66 -18.00
N ASP A 94 -3.11 -4.11 -17.76
CA ASP A 94 -4.16 -3.98 -18.77
C ASP A 94 -3.74 -2.99 -19.89
N ILE A 95 -3.08 -1.89 -19.54
CA ILE A 95 -2.51 -0.95 -20.51
C ILE A 95 -1.47 -1.65 -21.38
N LEU A 96 -0.51 -2.34 -20.77
CA LEU A 96 0.54 -3.04 -21.50
C LEU A 96 -0.03 -4.12 -22.43
N ALA A 97 -1.07 -4.83 -21.99
CA ALA A 97 -1.75 -5.81 -22.83
C ALA A 97 -2.43 -5.16 -24.03
N ARG A 98 -3.19 -4.09 -23.81
CA ARG A 98 -3.90 -3.34 -24.85
C ARG A 98 -2.96 -2.73 -25.88
N GLU A 99 -1.85 -2.18 -25.43
CA GLU A 99 -0.81 -1.58 -26.28
C GLU A 99 0.16 -2.61 -26.88
N LYS A 100 0.00 -3.91 -26.58
CA LYS A 100 0.88 -5.00 -27.03
C LYS A 100 2.34 -4.84 -26.59
N LEU A 101 2.54 -4.29 -25.41
CA LEU A 101 3.84 -4.04 -24.80
C LEU A 101 4.18 -5.05 -23.70
N LEU A 102 3.33 -6.03 -23.44
CA LEU A 102 3.66 -7.12 -22.51
C LEU A 102 4.90 -7.86 -23.02
N ASN A 103 5.81 -8.15 -22.12
CA ASN A 103 6.91 -9.07 -22.39
C ASN A 103 6.30 -10.45 -22.75
N PRO A 104 6.54 -10.99 -23.97
CA PRO A 104 5.98 -12.28 -24.34
C PRO A 104 6.45 -13.44 -23.46
N GLY A 105 7.59 -13.26 -22.74
CA GLY A 105 8.18 -14.31 -21.92
C GLY A 105 8.58 -15.54 -22.78
N ASP A 106 9.42 -16.37 -22.24
CA ASP A 106 9.72 -17.70 -22.78
C ASP A 106 8.91 -18.80 -22.05
N GLY A 107 7.97 -18.39 -21.18
CA GLY A 107 7.15 -19.31 -20.38
C GLY A 107 7.90 -19.99 -19.23
N ASN A 108 9.20 -19.78 -19.11
CA ASN A 108 10.08 -20.48 -18.17
C ASN A 108 10.96 -19.56 -17.33
N THR A 109 10.87 -18.25 -17.49
CA THR A 109 11.64 -17.30 -16.70
C THR A 109 10.87 -16.89 -15.44
N GLU A 110 11.30 -17.37 -14.30
CA GLU A 110 11.09 -16.68 -13.04
C GLU A 110 11.59 -15.24 -13.20
N GLY A 111 10.75 -14.27 -12.87
CA GLY A 111 11.11 -12.86 -13.00
C GLY A 111 12.42 -12.57 -12.25
N LYS A 112 13.39 -11.97 -12.94
CA LYS A 112 14.64 -11.55 -12.31
C LYS A 112 14.42 -10.18 -11.71
N TYR A 113 14.62 -10.08 -10.40
CA TYR A 113 14.54 -8.81 -9.69
C TYR A 113 15.93 -8.21 -9.50
N ARG A 114 16.06 -6.91 -9.71
CA ARG A 114 17.25 -6.14 -9.39
C ARG A 114 16.82 -4.89 -8.66
N PHE A 115 17.30 -4.71 -7.46
CA PHE A 115 16.97 -3.56 -6.63
C PHE A 115 18.17 -2.63 -6.52
N TYR A 116 17.90 -1.35 -6.66
CA TYR A 116 18.87 -0.28 -6.51
C TYR A 116 18.33 0.70 -5.49
N VAL A 117 19.17 1.11 -4.55
CA VAL A 117 18.80 2.03 -3.47
C VAL A 117 19.86 3.11 -3.33
N SER A 118 19.46 4.30 -2.92
CA SER A 118 20.36 5.44 -2.71
C SER A 118 21.04 5.40 -1.35
N ASP A 119 20.45 4.69 -0.37
CA ASP A 119 20.99 4.57 0.98
C ASP A 119 20.53 3.29 1.68
N LEU A 120 21.23 2.92 2.80
CA LEU A 120 20.88 1.81 3.70
C LEU A 120 20.45 0.50 2.99
N ALA A 121 21.26 0.04 2.03
CA ALA A 121 20.96 -1.14 1.21
C ALA A 121 20.69 -2.42 2.05
N GLU A 122 21.31 -2.55 3.23
CA GLU A 122 21.08 -3.70 4.12
C GLU A 122 19.69 -3.66 4.74
N ASN A 123 19.27 -2.52 5.28
CA ASN A 123 17.94 -2.35 5.86
C ASN A 123 16.83 -2.59 4.82
N PHE A 124 17.03 -2.06 3.61
CA PHE A 124 16.11 -2.30 2.50
C PHE A 124 16.03 -3.79 2.16
N ARG A 125 17.15 -4.48 2.07
CA ARG A 125 17.20 -5.91 1.76
C ARG A 125 16.44 -6.73 2.80
N ASP A 126 16.69 -6.46 4.08
CA ASP A 126 16.08 -7.21 5.17
C ASP A 126 14.56 -6.99 5.21
N PHE A 127 14.12 -5.75 5.04
CA PHE A 127 12.70 -5.41 4.92
C PHE A 127 12.07 -6.05 3.67
N ALA A 128 12.69 -5.95 2.50
CA ALA A 128 12.17 -6.51 1.27
C ALA A 128 12.04 -8.04 1.35
N ASN A 129 13.02 -8.73 1.97
CA ASN A 129 12.98 -10.17 2.20
C ASN A 129 11.85 -10.59 3.16
N SER A 130 11.40 -9.71 4.05
CA SER A 130 10.30 -9.99 4.96
C SER A 130 8.93 -9.96 4.29
N ILE A 131 8.79 -9.26 3.15
CA ILE A 131 7.50 -9.02 2.49
C ILE A 131 7.37 -9.65 1.10
N LEU A 132 8.49 -9.97 0.45
CA LEU A 132 8.47 -10.57 -0.88
C LEU A 132 8.77 -12.07 -0.81
N PRO A 133 7.96 -12.92 -1.49
CA PRO A 133 8.12 -14.38 -1.44
C PRO A 133 9.26 -14.86 -2.36
N THR A 134 10.37 -14.14 -2.40
CA THR A 134 11.52 -14.45 -3.27
C THR A 134 12.71 -14.87 -2.44
N GLU A 135 13.49 -15.83 -2.95
CA GLU A 135 14.73 -16.24 -2.32
C GLU A 135 15.77 -15.12 -2.43
N GLN A 136 16.26 -14.65 -1.29
CA GLN A 136 17.36 -13.70 -1.10
C GLN A 136 17.45 -12.58 -2.14
N LEU A 137 16.81 -11.44 -1.85
CA LEU A 137 16.96 -10.24 -2.64
C LEU A 137 18.32 -9.59 -2.40
N GLU A 138 18.99 -9.25 -3.49
CA GLU A 138 20.17 -8.40 -3.44
C GLU A 138 19.78 -6.97 -3.80
N ALA A 139 20.14 -6.02 -2.94
CA ALA A 139 20.01 -4.58 -3.21
C ALA A 139 21.41 -3.97 -3.40
N LYS A 140 21.57 -3.21 -4.46
CA LYS A 140 22.81 -2.48 -4.75
C LYS A 140 22.62 -0.99 -4.45
N LYS A 141 23.49 -0.44 -3.60
CA LYS A 141 23.56 1.02 -3.42
C LYS A 141 24.09 1.67 -4.68
N ILE A 142 23.47 2.77 -5.09
CA ILE A 142 23.91 3.63 -6.19
C ILE A 142 24.05 5.07 -5.69
N GLU A 143 25.04 5.79 -6.23
CA GLU A 143 25.21 7.22 -5.96
C GLU A 143 24.36 8.00 -6.98
N ILE A 144 23.35 8.72 -6.51
CA ILE A 144 22.40 9.45 -7.39
C ILE A 144 23.09 10.64 -8.07
N GLU A 145 24.15 11.19 -7.46
CA GLU A 145 24.88 12.35 -8.00
C GLU A 145 25.67 12.04 -9.28
N GLU A 146 25.79 10.77 -9.67
CA GLU A 146 26.44 10.33 -10.90
C GLU A 146 25.50 10.26 -12.11
N TYR A 147 24.21 10.58 -11.93
CA TYR A 147 23.15 10.60 -12.95
C TYR A 147 22.55 12.01 -13.02
#